data_65757f3deb640b037897100c70942773
#
_entry.id   65757f3deb640b037897100c70942773
#
_cell.length_a   1.000
_cell.length_b   1.000
_cell.length_c   1.000
_cell.angle_alpha   90.00
_cell.angle_beta   90.00
_cell.angle_gamma   90.00
#
_symmetry.space_group_name_H-M   'P 1'
#
loop_
_entity.id
_entity.type
_entity.pdbx_description
1 polymer ?
#
loop_
_entity_poly.entity_id
_entity_poly.type
_entity_poly.pdbx_seq_one_letter_code
_entity_poly.pdbx_strand_id
1 'polypeptide(L)'
;FTSTSPKAYCAGGDVRYAREGVKEGKVDEVDAFFATEYTLNGDIAEYPKPIVALIDGIAMGGGLGISAHGSHRVVTEKTFASMPEMNIGYVTDVGMAYAAQRAVGTRGKASAELAKFWGITGYRMYAADLVWSGLATHYVADGEAFASAVIEQGLATALAQHATAPSGEAPLAELIDAIEAAFSHDTWQDISAALEKYPELKQQVEKLTAQAVSYTHLTLPTNREVQI
;
A
#
# COMPACT_ATOMS: atom_id res chain seq x y z
N PHE A 1 3.84 11.38 11.59
CA PHE A 1 4.98 11.02 10.74
C PHE A 1 4.94 11.84 9.46
N THR A 2 6.08 12.41 9.08
CA THR A 2 6.28 13.16 7.84
C THR A 2 7.71 12.94 7.35
N SER A 3 7.99 13.30 6.10
CA SER A 3 9.33 13.20 5.52
C SER A 3 9.94 14.58 5.30
N THR A 4 11.25 14.68 5.42
CA THR A 4 12.01 15.87 5.01
C THR A 4 12.42 15.81 3.52
N SER A 5 12.17 14.70 2.84
CA SER A 5 12.43 14.55 1.41
C SER A 5 11.35 15.24 0.59
N PRO A 6 11.70 16.05 -0.42
CA PRO A 6 10.72 16.68 -1.30
C PRO A 6 10.10 15.71 -2.32
N LYS A 7 10.60 14.47 -2.42
CA LYS A 7 10.19 13.50 -3.45
C LYS A 7 9.46 12.29 -2.91
N ALA A 8 9.79 11.88 -1.68
CA ALA A 8 9.28 10.64 -1.13
C ALA A 8 8.94 10.80 0.35
N TYR A 9 7.84 10.18 0.75
CA TYR A 9 7.56 9.94 2.15
C TYR A 9 8.51 8.87 2.69
N CYS A 10 8.44 7.66 2.14
CA CYS A 10 9.38 6.58 2.40
C CYS A 10 9.28 5.52 1.29
N ALA A 11 10.39 5.17 0.68
CA ALA A 11 10.44 4.19 -0.41
C ALA A 11 10.67 2.75 0.05
N GLY A 12 10.58 2.49 1.35
CA GLY A 12 10.77 1.17 1.96
C GLY A 12 12.15 0.93 2.53
N GLY A 13 12.37 -0.31 2.98
CA GLY A 13 13.65 -0.78 3.50
C GLY A 13 14.73 -0.89 2.43
N ASP A 14 15.99 -0.85 2.86
CA ASP A 14 17.13 -1.05 1.94
C ASP A 14 17.31 -2.54 1.60
N VAL A 15 16.57 -2.98 0.58
CA VAL A 15 16.63 -4.37 0.10
C VAL A 15 18.03 -4.75 -0.46
N ARG A 16 18.82 -3.76 -0.86
CA ARG A 16 20.21 -4.00 -1.28
C ARG A 16 21.06 -4.37 -0.07
N TYR A 17 20.92 -3.63 1.04
CA TYR A 17 21.58 -3.96 2.29
C TYR A 17 21.20 -5.37 2.77
N ALA A 18 19.92 -5.71 2.75
CA ALA A 18 19.45 -7.04 3.14
C ALA A 18 20.06 -8.14 2.24
N ARG A 19 20.05 -7.95 0.91
CA ARG A 19 20.63 -8.90 -0.05
C ARG A 19 22.13 -9.10 0.15
N GLU A 20 22.89 -8.03 0.29
CA GLU A 20 24.34 -8.13 0.52
C GLU A 20 24.65 -8.74 1.89
N GLY A 21 23.90 -8.40 2.93
CA GLY A 21 24.01 -9.02 4.24
C GLY A 21 23.84 -10.54 4.19
N VAL A 22 22.82 -11.04 3.50
CA VAL A 22 22.63 -12.49 3.30
C VAL A 22 23.80 -13.12 2.56
N LYS A 23 24.32 -12.49 1.49
CA LYS A 23 25.48 -12.98 0.74
C LYS A 23 26.78 -13.04 1.56
N GLU A 24 26.94 -12.12 2.50
CA GLU A 24 28.06 -12.05 3.44
C GLU A 24 27.90 -13.00 4.64
N GLY A 25 26.81 -13.75 4.72
CA GLY A 25 26.50 -14.67 5.82
C GLY A 25 25.97 -13.98 7.08
N LYS A 26 25.57 -12.70 7.01
CA LYS A 26 24.99 -11.91 8.10
C LYS A 26 23.48 -12.08 8.20
N VAL A 27 23.00 -13.32 8.13
CA VAL A 27 21.54 -13.62 8.10
C VAL A 27 20.86 -13.12 9.37
N ASP A 28 21.48 -13.34 10.53
CA ASP A 28 20.89 -12.92 11.82
C ASP A 28 20.68 -11.40 11.91
N GLU A 29 21.59 -10.60 11.30
CA GLU A 29 21.44 -9.13 11.26
C GLU A 29 20.26 -8.71 10.37
N VAL A 30 20.10 -9.39 9.23
CA VAL A 30 18.99 -9.14 8.29
C VAL A 30 17.66 -9.56 8.90
N ASP A 31 17.62 -10.72 9.56
CA ASP A 31 16.41 -11.18 10.26
C ASP A 31 16.03 -10.24 11.41
N ALA A 32 17.01 -9.72 12.17
CA ALA A 32 16.77 -8.74 13.21
C ALA A 32 16.21 -7.41 12.65
N PHE A 33 16.66 -6.99 11.47
CA PHE A 33 16.10 -5.81 10.78
C PHE A 33 14.60 -6.02 10.48
N PHE A 34 14.23 -7.10 9.81
CA PHE A 34 12.83 -7.39 9.49
C PHE A 34 11.97 -7.60 10.75
N ALA A 35 12.49 -8.30 11.75
CA ALA A 35 11.79 -8.48 13.03
C ALA A 35 11.49 -7.14 13.72
N THR A 36 12.43 -6.19 13.68
CA THR A 36 12.25 -4.84 14.22
C THR A 36 11.19 -4.08 13.42
N GLU A 37 11.24 -4.14 12.09
CA GLU A 37 10.26 -3.48 11.21
C GLU A 37 8.84 -4.01 11.47
N TYR A 38 8.66 -5.33 11.52
CA TYR A 38 7.33 -5.91 11.74
C TYR A 38 6.81 -5.67 13.16
N THR A 39 7.69 -5.66 14.15
CA THR A 39 7.33 -5.26 15.53
C THR A 39 6.84 -3.81 15.56
N LEU A 40 7.57 -2.90 14.90
CA LEU A 40 7.16 -1.49 14.81
C LEU A 40 5.80 -1.33 14.11
N ASN A 41 5.53 -2.10 13.06
CA ASN A 41 4.23 -2.06 12.38
C ASN A 41 3.10 -2.49 13.32
N GLY A 42 3.31 -3.52 14.14
CA GLY A 42 2.40 -3.94 15.21
C GLY A 42 2.19 -2.85 16.26
N ASP A 43 3.27 -2.27 16.75
CA ASP A 43 3.22 -1.18 17.73
C ASP A 43 2.45 0.04 17.21
N ILE A 44 2.61 0.38 15.92
CA ILE A 44 1.83 1.45 15.28
C ILE A 44 0.33 1.10 15.24
N ALA A 45 0.00 -0.15 14.91
CA ALA A 45 -1.39 -0.60 14.83
C ALA A 45 -2.10 -0.59 16.19
N GLU A 46 -1.38 -0.91 17.25
CA GLU A 46 -1.90 -1.00 18.61
C GLU A 46 -1.71 0.29 19.42
N TYR A 47 -1.09 1.32 18.84
CA TYR A 47 -0.75 2.53 19.57
C TYR A 47 -2.00 3.27 20.08
N PRO A 48 -2.10 3.58 21.39
CA PRO A 48 -3.35 4.08 21.99
C PRO A 48 -3.69 5.55 21.64
N LYS A 49 -2.77 6.26 20.99
CA LYS A 49 -2.98 7.65 20.57
C LYS A 49 -3.01 7.74 19.05
N PRO A 50 -3.67 8.77 18.50
CA PRO A 50 -3.67 8.97 17.04
C PRO A 50 -2.25 9.06 16.49
N ILE A 51 -1.95 8.22 15.50
CA ILE A 51 -0.76 8.33 14.65
C ILE A 51 -1.22 8.85 13.31
N VAL A 52 -0.65 9.97 12.89
CA VAL A 52 -0.93 10.64 11.62
C VAL A 52 0.28 10.48 10.71
N ALA A 53 0.10 9.81 9.57
CA ALA A 53 1.08 9.77 8.50
C ALA A 53 0.69 10.80 7.43
N LEU A 54 1.50 11.85 7.27
CA LEU A 54 1.38 12.77 6.14
C LEU A 54 2.27 12.25 5.01
N ILE A 55 1.63 11.62 4.05
CA ILE A 55 2.28 10.94 2.93
C ILE A 55 2.35 11.92 1.76
N ASP A 56 3.36 12.80 1.77
CA ASP A 56 3.60 13.77 0.68
C ASP A 56 4.70 13.23 -0.25
N GLY A 57 4.31 12.55 -1.30
CA GLY A 57 5.21 11.91 -2.26
C GLY A 57 5.13 10.38 -2.26
N ILE A 58 6.24 9.72 -2.62
CA ILE A 58 6.32 8.26 -2.80
C ILE A 58 6.22 7.52 -1.48
N ALA A 59 5.32 6.51 -1.40
CA ALA A 59 5.25 5.54 -0.32
C ALA A 59 5.26 4.11 -0.89
N MET A 60 6.28 3.31 -0.58
CA MET A 60 6.42 1.94 -1.11
C MET A 60 6.95 0.98 -0.05
N GLY A 61 6.53 -0.29 -0.12
CA GLY A 61 7.03 -1.35 0.76
C GLY A 61 6.94 -0.97 2.23
N GLY A 62 8.05 -1.05 2.98
CA GLY A 62 8.13 -0.65 4.39
C GLY A 62 7.68 0.79 4.67
N GLY A 63 7.70 1.69 3.67
CA GLY A 63 7.11 3.03 3.80
C GLY A 63 5.60 3.00 4.02
N LEU A 64 4.91 2.00 3.45
CA LEU A 64 3.50 1.74 3.75
C LEU A 64 3.34 1.05 5.11
N GLY A 65 4.27 0.18 5.49
CA GLY A 65 4.27 -0.43 6.82
C GLY A 65 4.25 0.58 7.96
N ILE A 66 5.05 1.64 7.88
CA ILE A 66 5.09 2.69 8.90
C ILE A 66 3.95 3.72 8.81
N SER A 67 3.11 3.67 7.78
CA SER A 67 2.01 4.62 7.56
C SER A 67 0.61 4.00 7.60
N ALA A 68 0.45 2.80 7.03
CA ALA A 68 -0.87 2.21 6.78
C ALA A 68 -1.60 1.76 8.04
N HIS A 69 -0.89 1.42 9.09
CA HIS A 69 -1.45 0.90 10.34
C HIS A 69 -1.85 2.00 11.32
N GLY A 70 -1.42 3.24 11.10
CA GLY A 70 -1.82 4.39 11.91
C GLY A 70 -3.28 4.80 11.70
N SER A 71 -3.79 5.65 12.60
CA SER A 71 -5.18 6.09 12.59
C SER A 71 -5.54 7.01 11.41
N HIS A 72 -4.58 7.83 10.94
CA HIS A 72 -4.80 8.79 9.87
C HIS A 72 -3.68 8.68 8.82
N ARG A 73 -4.07 8.42 7.60
CA ARG A 73 -3.22 8.38 6.40
C ARG A 73 -3.65 9.53 5.51
N VAL A 74 -2.91 10.64 5.61
CA VAL A 74 -3.21 11.88 4.89
C VAL A 74 -2.31 11.95 3.66
N VAL A 75 -2.91 12.09 2.49
CA VAL A 75 -2.20 12.11 1.20
C VAL A 75 -2.34 13.46 0.52
N THR A 76 -1.44 13.74 -0.42
CA THR A 76 -1.43 14.95 -1.25
C THR A 76 -1.47 14.59 -2.73
N GLU A 77 -1.53 15.58 -3.62
CA GLU A 77 -1.48 15.37 -5.07
C GLU A 77 -0.16 14.70 -5.52
N LYS A 78 0.93 14.84 -4.75
CA LYS A 78 2.23 14.21 -5.08
C LYS A 78 2.28 12.74 -4.68
N THR A 79 1.31 12.26 -3.90
CA THR A 79 1.34 10.92 -3.34
C THR A 79 1.11 9.86 -4.40
N PHE A 80 1.99 8.86 -4.42
CA PHE A 80 1.60 7.56 -4.93
C PHE A 80 2.10 6.44 -4.01
N ALA A 81 1.32 5.37 -3.93
CA ALA A 81 1.62 4.19 -3.14
C ALA A 81 1.68 2.93 -4.01
N SER A 82 2.60 2.03 -3.70
CA SER A 82 2.74 0.74 -4.39
C SER A 82 3.39 -0.29 -3.48
N MET A 83 3.03 -1.56 -3.67
CA MET A 83 3.75 -2.72 -3.11
C MET A 83 4.46 -3.46 -4.25
N PRO A 84 5.69 -3.06 -4.61
CA PRO A 84 6.37 -3.57 -5.81
C PRO A 84 7.19 -4.84 -5.56
N GLU A 85 7.04 -5.49 -4.43
CA GLU A 85 7.87 -6.61 -3.95
C GLU A 85 7.92 -7.77 -4.93
N MET A 86 6.81 -8.05 -5.63
CA MET A 86 6.74 -9.10 -6.64
C MET A 86 7.73 -8.91 -7.78
N ASN A 87 8.09 -7.66 -8.10
CA ASN A 87 9.06 -7.35 -9.15
C ASN A 87 10.50 -7.75 -8.77
N ILE A 88 10.77 -7.95 -7.50
CA ILE A 88 12.08 -8.38 -6.99
C ILE A 88 12.05 -9.80 -6.43
N GLY A 89 10.96 -10.54 -6.66
CA GLY A 89 10.81 -11.93 -6.20
C GLY A 89 10.51 -12.07 -4.70
N TYR A 90 9.93 -11.03 -4.11
CA TYR A 90 9.50 -11.02 -2.72
C TYR A 90 7.97 -10.96 -2.62
N VAL A 91 7.42 -11.19 -1.46
CA VAL A 91 5.98 -11.10 -1.20
C VAL A 91 5.61 -9.73 -0.63
N THR A 92 4.38 -9.29 -0.84
CA THR A 92 3.82 -8.13 -0.14
C THR A 92 3.78 -8.42 1.36
N ASP A 93 4.54 -7.68 2.12
CA ASP A 93 4.75 -7.84 3.55
C ASP A 93 4.22 -6.65 4.38
N VAL A 94 4.85 -6.34 5.51
CA VAL A 94 4.54 -5.22 6.43
C VAL A 94 3.06 -5.08 6.78
N GLY A 95 2.31 -6.20 6.79
CA GLY A 95 0.88 -6.23 7.09
C GLY A 95 -0.04 -5.63 6.03
N MET A 96 0.49 -5.26 4.85
CA MET A 96 -0.31 -4.56 3.83
C MET A 96 -1.40 -5.42 3.21
N ALA A 97 -1.20 -6.72 3.05
CA ALA A 97 -2.26 -7.62 2.60
C ALA A 97 -3.45 -7.63 3.57
N TYR A 98 -3.18 -7.56 4.87
CA TYR A 98 -4.21 -7.47 5.92
C TYR A 98 -4.92 -6.11 5.88
N ALA A 99 -4.18 -5.00 5.83
CA ALA A 99 -4.73 -3.65 5.82
C ALA A 99 -5.55 -3.37 4.56
N ALA A 100 -5.03 -3.72 3.38
CA ALA A 100 -5.67 -3.42 2.10
C ALA A 100 -7.02 -4.15 1.92
N GLN A 101 -7.13 -5.42 2.33
CA GLN A 101 -8.39 -6.17 2.19
C GLN A 101 -9.50 -5.69 3.14
N ARG A 102 -9.20 -4.81 4.10
CA ARG A 102 -10.15 -4.23 5.08
C ARG A 102 -10.42 -2.76 4.84
N ALA A 103 -9.66 -2.13 3.97
CA ALA A 103 -9.82 -0.73 3.64
C ALA A 103 -11.15 -0.51 2.90
N VAL A 104 -11.93 0.47 3.35
CA VAL A 104 -13.29 0.73 2.82
C VAL A 104 -13.33 1.95 1.91
N GLY A 105 -12.73 3.07 2.32
CA GLY A 105 -12.66 4.33 1.57
C GLY A 105 -14.02 4.94 1.20
N THR A 106 -14.00 5.86 0.24
CA THR A 106 -15.22 6.47 -0.29
C THR A 106 -16.00 5.50 -1.18
N ARG A 107 -15.39 4.40 -1.58
CA ARG A 107 -16.07 3.28 -2.24
C ARG A 107 -17.19 2.66 -1.40
N GLY A 108 -17.10 2.74 -0.07
CA GLY A 108 -18.11 2.24 0.85
C GLY A 108 -18.06 0.75 1.16
N LYS A 109 -17.11 0.00 0.58
CA LYS A 109 -16.89 -1.44 0.86
C LYS A 109 -15.43 -1.83 0.70
N ALA A 110 -15.00 -2.82 1.46
CA ALA A 110 -13.70 -3.46 1.32
C ALA A 110 -13.68 -4.45 0.14
N SER A 111 -12.49 -4.81 -0.35
CA SER A 111 -12.31 -5.83 -1.40
C SER A 111 -11.00 -6.58 -1.22
N ALA A 112 -11.10 -7.87 -0.96
CA ALA A 112 -9.95 -8.75 -0.92
C ALA A 112 -9.32 -8.91 -2.31
N GLU A 113 -10.14 -8.87 -3.35
CA GLU A 113 -9.74 -8.98 -4.76
C GLU A 113 -8.91 -7.78 -5.19
N LEU A 114 -9.32 -6.57 -4.78
CA LEU A 114 -8.55 -5.34 -5.02
C LEU A 114 -7.19 -5.41 -4.29
N ALA A 115 -7.17 -5.90 -3.05
CA ALA A 115 -5.93 -6.10 -2.30
C ALA A 115 -5.01 -7.12 -2.98
N LYS A 116 -5.56 -8.25 -3.49
CA LYS A 116 -4.81 -9.23 -4.30
C LYS A 116 -4.24 -8.58 -5.56
N PHE A 117 -5.07 -7.89 -6.35
CA PHE A 117 -4.64 -7.18 -7.54
C PHE A 117 -3.47 -6.25 -7.24
N TRP A 118 -3.62 -5.39 -6.24
CA TRP A 118 -2.62 -4.41 -5.88
C TRP A 118 -1.30 -5.07 -5.41
N GLY A 119 -1.37 -6.04 -4.49
CA GLY A 119 -0.21 -6.73 -3.95
C GLY A 119 0.54 -7.59 -4.98
N ILE A 120 -0.19 -8.19 -5.95
CA ILE A 120 0.42 -9.01 -6.99
C ILE A 120 1.03 -8.17 -8.10
N THR A 121 0.36 -7.09 -8.50
CA THR A 121 0.78 -6.29 -9.66
C THR A 121 1.72 -5.15 -9.33
N GLY A 122 1.77 -4.71 -8.07
CA GLY A 122 2.49 -3.50 -7.69
C GLY A 122 1.88 -2.25 -8.34
N TYR A 123 0.58 -2.26 -8.64
CA TYR A 123 -0.11 -1.12 -9.23
C TYR A 123 0.13 0.15 -8.42
N ARG A 124 0.40 1.26 -9.11
CA ARG A 124 0.63 2.56 -8.47
C ARG A 124 -0.70 3.26 -8.25
N MET A 125 -1.15 3.31 -7.00
CA MET A 125 -2.31 4.09 -6.60
C MET A 125 -1.90 5.54 -6.33
N TYR A 126 -2.59 6.47 -6.96
CA TYR A 126 -2.45 7.91 -6.69
C TYR A 126 -3.53 8.36 -5.69
N ALA A 127 -3.54 9.65 -5.34
CA ALA A 127 -4.39 10.18 -4.28
C ALA A 127 -5.88 9.80 -4.43
N ALA A 128 -6.43 9.88 -5.64
CA ALA A 128 -7.83 9.51 -5.90
C ALA A 128 -8.10 8.02 -5.63
N ASP A 129 -7.25 7.11 -6.14
CA ASP A 129 -7.35 5.68 -5.87
C ASP A 129 -7.18 5.36 -4.38
N LEU A 130 -6.23 6.03 -3.71
CA LEU A 130 -5.93 5.80 -2.30
C LEU A 130 -7.10 6.19 -1.38
N VAL A 131 -7.73 7.32 -1.63
CA VAL A 131 -8.92 7.75 -0.88
C VAL A 131 -10.13 6.89 -1.23
N TRP A 132 -10.30 6.56 -2.51
CA TRP A 132 -11.40 5.73 -2.97
C TRP A 132 -11.34 4.31 -2.38
N SER A 133 -10.16 3.68 -2.39
CA SER A 133 -9.96 2.35 -1.83
C SER A 133 -9.93 2.31 -0.30
N GLY A 134 -9.68 3.44 0.37
CA GLY A 134 -9.53 3.55 1.83
C GLY A 134 -8.12 3.29 2.34
N LEU A 135 -7.13 3.11 1.46
CA LEU A 135 -5.73 3.08 1.85
C LEU A 135 -5.24 4.45 2.35
N ALA A 136 -5.86 5.55 1.89
CA ALA A 136 -5.78 6.85 2.55
C ALA A 136 -7.11 7.19 3.24
N THR A 137 -7.02 7.89 4.36
CA THR A 137 -8.19 8.36 5.13
C THR A 137 -8.61 9.76 4.71
N HIS A 138 -7.64 10.60 4.32
CA HIS A 138 -7.88 12.01 3.97
C HIS A 138 -6.93 12.44 2.84
N TYR A 139 -7.39 13.43 2.09
CA TYR A 139 -6.57 14.16 1.14
C TYR A 139 -6.49 15.63 1.57
N VAL A 140 -5.31 16.22 1.41
CA VAL A 140 -5.07 17.66 1.60
C VAL A 140 -4.29 18.21 0.40
N ALA A 141 -4.64 19.42 -0.05
CA ALA A 141 -3.97 20.03 -1.18
C ALA A 141 -2.56 20.55 -0.82
N ASP A 142 -2.37 20.99 0.43
CA ASP A 142 -1.11 21.53 0.95
C ASP A 142 -0.71 20.80 2.24
N GLY A 143 0.28 19.91 2.11
CA GLY A 143 0.77 19.10 3.22
C GLY A 143 1.51 19.93 4.28
N GLU A 144 2.24 20.98 3.89
CA GLU A 144 2.97 21.83 4.84
C GLU A 144 2.02 22.68 5.67
N ALA A 145 1.03 23.29 5.04
CA ALA A 145 -0.02 24.02 5.75
C ALA A 145 -0.82 23.12 6.69
N PHE A 146 -1.16 21.91 6.25
CA PHE A 146 -1.82 20.93 7.10
C PHE A 146 -0.95 20.53 8.31
N ALA A 147 0.33 20.23 8.10
CA ALA A 147 1.23 19.85 9.19
C ALA A 147 1.37 20.97 10.23
N SER A 148 1.50 22.23 9.78
CA SER A 148 1.54 23.41 10.65
C SER A 148 0.25 23.55 11.45
N ALA A 149 -0.92 23.41 10.79
CA ALA A 149 -2.21 23.48 11.46
C ALA A 149 -2.40 22.37 12.51
N VAL A 150 -1.89 21.14 12.24
CA VAL A 150 -1.93 20.05 13.24
C VAL A 150 -1.15 20.42 14.50
N ILE A 151 0.02 21.05 14.36
CA ILE A 151 0.86 21.46 15.50
C ILE A 151 0.22 22.61 16.27
N GLU A 152 -0.33 23.60 15.58
CA GLU A 152 -0.83 24.83 16.17
C GLU A 152 -2.24 24.70 16.75
N GLN A 153 -3.10 23.94 16.10
CA GLN A 153 -4.54 23.93 16.34
C GLN A 153 -5.09 22.54 16.70
N GLY A 154 -4.27 21.51 16.57
CA GLY A 154 -4.65 20.12 16.78
C GLY A 154 -5.27 19.46 15.55
N LEU A 155 -5.25 18.12 15.55
CA LEU A 155 -5.61 17.29 14.40
C LEU A 155 -7.04 17.53 13.88
N ALA A 156 -8.01 17.58 14.79
CA ALA A 156 -9.42 17.71 14.39
C ALA A 156 -9.69 19.03 13.65
N THR A 157 -9.11 20.13 14.15
CA THR A 157 -9.23 21.45 13.51
C THR A 157 -8.53 21.47 12.16
N ALA A 158 -7.31 20.94 12.11
CA ALA A 158 -6.52 20.88 10.86
C ALA A 158 -7.24 20.07 9.78
N LEU A 159 -7.81 18.90 10.12
CA LEU A 159 -8.61 18.11 9.17
C LEU A 159 -9.85 18.86 8.69
N ALA A 160 -10.58 19.51 9.60
CA ALA A 160 -11.76 20.28 9.22
C ALA A 160 -11.46 21.45 8.26
N GLN A 161 -10.27 22.04 8.35
CA GLN A 161 -9.86 23.17 7.52
C GLN A 161 -9.22 22.77 6.19
N HIS A 162 -8.45 21.67 6.17
CA HIS A 162 -7.58 21.31 5.05
C HIS A 162 -8.00 20.06 4.28
N ALA A 163 -8.80 19.16 4.90
CA ALA A 163 -9.22 17.95 4.21
C ALA A 163 -10.26 18.27 3.12
N THR A 164 -9.96 17.81 1.92
CA THR A 164 -10.81 17.98 0.73
C THR A 164 -10.88 16.67 -0.06
N ALA A 165 -11.60 16.67 -1.18
CA ALA A 165 -11.53 15.57 -2.14
C ALA A 165 -10.30 15.74 -3.04
N PRO A 166 -9.63 14.63 -3.43
CA PRO A 166 -8.59 14.68 -4.47
C PRO A 166 -9.20 15.11 -5.81
N SER A 167 -8.35 15.64 -6.71
CA SER A 167 -8.76 15.98 -8.06
C SER A 167 -9.01 14.72 -8.90
N GLY A 168 -10.08 14.72 -9.70
CA GLY A 168 -10.44 13.63 -10.62
C GLY A 168 -11.09 12.42 -9.95
N GLU A 169 -11.48 11.47 -10.79
CA GLU A 169 -12.03 10.19 -10.38
C GLU A 169 -10.90 9.17 -10.16
N ALA A 170 -11.16 8.14 -9.35
CA ALA A 170 -10.23 7.05 -9.13
C ALA A 170 -10.23 6.12 -10.36
N PRO A 171 -9.11 5.94 -11.09
CA PRO A 171 -9.05 5.04 -12.23
C PRO A 171 -9.45 3.59 -11.90
N LEU A 172 -9.16 3.15 -10.67
CA LEU A 172 -9.57 1.81 -10.21
C LEU A 172 -11.09 1.63 -10.11
N ALA A 173 -11.86 2.71 -10.00
CA ALA A 173 -13.32 2.62 -9.98
C ALA A 173 -13.90 2.06 -11.29
N GLU A 174 -13.26 2.35 -12.42
CA GLU A 174 -13.67 1.82 -13.73
C GLU A 174 -13.30 0.33 -13.91
N LEU A 175 -12.26 -0.12 -13.23
CA LEU A 175 -11.72 -1.47 -13.36
C LEU A 175 -12.25 -2.45 -12.30
N ILE A 176 -12.95 -1.97 -11.28
CA ILE A 176 -13.21 -2.74 -10.07
C ILE A 176 -14.02 -4.01 -10.31
N ASP A 177 -15.04 -3.96 -11.15
CA ASP A 177 -15.88 -5.13 -11.44
C ASP A 177 -15.05 -6.23 -12.14
N ALA A 178 -14.15 -5.84 -13.04
CA ALA A 178 -13.23 -6.76 -13.69
C ALA A 178 -12.19 -7.31 -12.71
N ILE A 179 -11.66 -6.46 -11.83
CA ILE A 179 -10.71 -6.86 -10.78
C ILE A 179 -11.39 -7.86 -9.83
N GLU A 180 -12.56 -7.53 -9.30
CA GLU A 180 -13.28 -8.41 -8.38
C GLU A 180 -13.60 -9.76 -9.03
N ALA A 181 -14.02 -9.77 -10.29
CA ALA A 181 -14.30 -11.01 -11.00
C ALA A 181 -13.05 -11.85 -11.29
N ALA A 182 -11.96 -11.23 -11.75
CA ALA A 182 -10.75 -11.97 -12.11
C ALA A 182 -9.94 -12.41 -10.90
N PHE A 183 -9.82 -11.56 -9.86
CA PHE A 183 -9.03 -11.84 -8.67
C PHE A 183 -9.80 -12.56 -7.54
N SER A 184 -11.04 -12.99 -7.79
CA SER A 184 -11.80 -13.86 -6.88
C SER A 184 -11.21 -15.26 -6.75
N HIS A 185 -10.36 -15.67 -7.67
CA HIS A 185 -9.71 -16.97 -7.68
C HIS A 185 -8.49 -17.03 -6.75
N ASP A 186 -8.11 -18.25 -6.33
CA ASP A 186 -7.03 -18.46 -5.37
C ASP A 186 -5.68 -18.79 -6.02
N THR A 187 -5.65 -19.13 -7.30
CA THR A 187 -4.41 -19.42 -8.01
C THR A 187 -4.15 -18.42 -9.12
N TRP A 188 -2.87 -18.15 -9.40
CA TRP A 188 -2.48 -17.31 -10.54
C TRP A 188 -2.97 -17.87 -11.89
N GLN A 189 -3.00 -19.19 -12.00
CA GLN A 189 -3.48 -19.88 -13.19
C GLN A 189 -4.94 -19.55 -13.47
N ASP A 190 -5.80 -19.61 -12.45
CA ASP A 190 -7.23 -19.32 -12.57
C ASP A 190 -7.47 -17.81 -12.78
N ILE A 191 -6.71 -16.95 -12.10
CA ILE A 191 -6.73 -15.50 -12.33
C ILE A 191 -6.37 -15.19 -13.78
N SER A 192 -5.27 -15.76 -14.30
CA SER A 192 -4.84 -15.55 -15.68
C SER A 192 -5.89 -16.01 -16.69
N ALA A 193 -6.54 -17.15 -16.43
CA ALA A 193 -7.63 -17.63 -17.29
C ALA A 193 -8.86 -16.71 -17.21
N ALA A 194 -9.18 -16.17 -16.04
CA ALA A 194 -10.28 -15.23 -15.87
C ALA A 194 -10.02 -13.88 -16.56
N LEU A 195 -8.77 -13.40 -16.56
CA LEU A 195 -8.36 -12.16 -17.22
C LEU A 195 -8.60 -12.16 -18.74
N GLU A 196 -8.69 -13.33 -19.38
CA GLU A 196 -9.02 -13.42 -20.82
C GLU A 196 -10.37 -12.78 -21.18
N LYS A 197 -11.28 -12.66 -20.21
CA LYS A 197 -12.58 -12.02 -20.38
C LYS A 197 -12.54 -10.50 -20.25
N TYR A 198 -11.41 -9.94 -19.80
CA TYR A 198 -11.23 -8.51 -19.51
C TYR A 198 -9.96 -7.97 -20.18
N PRO A 199 -9.98 -7.72 -21.50
CA PRO A 199 -8.78 -7.40 -22.29
C PRO A 199 -7.99 -6.20 -21.79
N GLU A 200 -8.68 -5.14 -21.33
CA GLU A 200 -8.03 -3.92 -20.82
C GLU A 200 -7.30 -4.19 -19.50
N LEU A 201 -7.97 -4.86 -18.56
CA LEU A 201 -7.36 -5.27 -17.30
C LEU A 201 -6.21 -6.24 -17.54
N LYS A 202 -6.37 -7.23 -18.45
CA LYS A 202 -5.33 -8.18 -18.82
C LYS A 202 -4.07 -7.47 -19.32
N GLN A 203 -4.23 -6.54 -20.27
CA GLN A 203 -3.09 -5.77 -20.80
C GLN A 203 -2.37 -4.97 -19.70
N GLN A 204 -3.13 -4.39 -18.77
CA GLN A 204 -2.56 -3.65 -17.64
C GLN A 204 -1.81 -4.58 -16.69
N VAL A 205 -2.37 -5.72 -16.33
CA VAL A 205 -1.74 -6.73 -15.48
C VAL A 205 -0.46 -7.25 -16.15
N GLU A 206 -0.48 -7.64 -17.40
CA GLU A 206 0.69 -8.12 -18.14
C GLU A 206 1.82 -7.08 -18.16
N LYS A 207 1.50 -5.82 -18.38
CA LYS A 207 2.47 -4.71 -18.34
C LYS A 207 3.11 -4.54 -16.95
N LEU A 208 2.31 -4.61 -15.89
CA LEU A 208 2.78 -4.45 -14.51
C LEU A 208 3.62 -5.64 -14.06
N THR A 209 3.25 -6.85 -14.52
CA THR A 209 3.87 -8.10 -14.10
C THR A 209 4.99 -8.59 -15.02
N ALA A 210 5.26 -7.89 -16.11
CA ALA A 210 6.28 -8.27 -17.10
C ALA A 210 7.70 -8.46 -16.51
N GLN A 211 7.98 -7.83 -15.37
CA GLN A 211 9.27 -7.94 -14.67
C GLN A 211 9.19 -8.84 -13.42
N ALA A 212 8.02 -9.36 -13.10
CA ALA A 212 7.86 -10.16 -11.90
C ALA A 212 8.50 -11.55 -12.05
N VAL A 213 9.31 -11.92 -11.07
CA VAL A 213 10.18 -13.12 -11.11
C VAL A 213 9.50 -14.32 -10.48
N SER A 214 8.36 -14.14 -9.79
CA SER A 214 7.87 -15.10 -8.79
C SER A 214 6.56 -15.80 -9.11
N TYR A 215 5.90 -15.50 -10.23
CA TYR A 215 4.53 -16.00 -10.50
C TYR A 215 4.39 -17.52 -10.66
N THR A 216 5.46 -18.23 -10.96
CA THR A 216 5.38 -19.67 -11.21
C THR A 216 5.29 -20.52 -9.94
N HIS A 217 5.48 -19.93 -8.74
CA HIS A 217 5.63 -20.67 -7.49
C HIS A 217 4.78 -20.15 -6.32
N LEU A 218 3.98 -19.08 -6.50
CA LEU A 218 3.17 -18.52 -5.43
C LEU A 218 1.78 -19.15 -5.40
N THR A 219 1.50 -19.85 -4.32
CA THR A 219 0.13 -19.98 -3.83
C THR A 219 -0.23 -18.68 -3.14
N LEU A 220 -1.31 -18.03 -3.59
CA LEU A 220 -1.83 -16.84 -2.92
C LEU A 220 -2.23 -17.21 -1.48
N PRO A 221 -1.93 -16.37 -0.47
CA PRO A 221 -2.36 -16.65 0.90
C PRO A 221 -3.88 -16.74 0.93
N THR A 222 -4.38 -17.89 1.31
CA THR A 222 -5.80 -18.06 1.58
C THR A 222 -6.13 -17.31 2.87
N ASN A 223 -7.37 -16.79 2.98
CA ASN A 223 -7.86 -15.99 4.11
C ASN A 223 -7.70 -16.64 5.51
N ARG A 224 -7.12 -17.83 5.58
CA ARG A 224 -6.93 -18.60 6.82
C ARG A 224 -5.52 -18.54 7.40
N GLU A 225 -4.52 -18.01 6.70
CA GLU A 225 -3.12 -18.08 7.12
C GLU A 225 -2.51 -16.75 7.57
N VAL A 226 -3.24 -15.65 7.54
CA VAL A 226 -2.80 -14.40 8.13
C VAL A 226 -3.33 -14.31 9.56
N GLN A 227 -2.78 -15.15 10.44
CA GLN A 227 -2.77 -14.86 11.88
C GLN A 227 -1.43 -14.19 12.19
N ILE A 228 -1.50 -12.90 12.51
CA ILE A 228 -0.42 -12.16 13.18
C ILE A 228 -0.44 -12.56 14.65
#